data_4c944fe73be213fa84fe00770896fe36
#
_entry.id   4c944fe73be213fa84fe00770896fe36
#
_cell.length_a   1.000
_cell.length_b   1.000
_cell.length_c   1.000
_cell.angle_alpha   90.00
_cell.angle_beta   90.00
_cell.angle_gamma   90.00
#
_symmetry.space_group_name_H-M   'P 1'
#
loop_
_entity.id
_entity.type
_entity.pdbx_description
1 polymer ?
#
loop_
_entity_poly.entity_id
_entity_poly.type
_entity_poly.pdbx_seq_one_letter_code
_entity_poly.pdbx_strand_id
1 'polypeptide(L)'
;GGSQCGFCTPGIIMRLEASKDLLAHMCRCTGWQTINEAVQVRRGEVVLPQSDSRDLVAAQKRAALEGRATQVVGPHVALGAGGFADDIAPTNSLVAVPSVAGEWFVGETTADARRAAATVQGRKSSLSVTYPVTFPEEFAHVSFAHTLQTTWVEPAYLEPDAVWCEPHGEPVGPLLNGGAFGGKSKTSALALELQEVARRLANQHQRPVRVVLAREDVVRRSPKRPPMALAVRSDGSGEVWVARTSGLVDIISDYAPKWLIHEIDVDGPATSVDVRATGWAEVAVMKSSVSPETEWGDYVVSPEGAQAWARVDDSGIHIRVQCGLVLDAVVLRSYCIGAAHMGLGWVRSEGIAVNESGEPVDLTIRSFGVIRAVDTPSIEIEIIDNDGPSINGSDAVFAAVAAAAWRAAGFPSTWPCQR
;
A
#
# COMPACT_ATOMS: atom_id res chain seq x y z
N GLY A 1 -18.09 -5.95 -4.53
CA GLY A 1 -16.66 -5.72 -4.30
C GLY A 1 -16.02 -4.56 -5.06
N GLY A 2 -16.79 -3.68 -5.74
CA GLY A 2 -16.22 -2.54 -6.48
C GLY A 2 -15.64 -1.42 -5.60
N SER A 3 -15.76 -1.50 -4.29
CA SER A 3 -15.19 -0.57 -3.32
C SER A 3 -14.52 -1.34 -2.18
N GLN A 4 -13.37 -0.87 -1.72
CA GLN A 4 -12.76 -1.31 -0.46
C GLN A 4 -12.76 -0.16 0.55
N CYS A 5 -11.68 0.65 0.64
CA CYS A 5 -11.64 1.77 1.58
C CYS A 5 -12.68 2.85 1.27
N GLY A 6 -13.15 2.98 0.04
CA GLY A 6 -14.21 3.90 -0.35
C GLY A 6 -13.75 5.31 -0.71
N PHE A 7 -12.49 5.68 -0.52
CA PHE A 7 -12.02 7.06 -0.74
C PHE A 7 -12.21 7.54 -2.19
N CYS A 8 -11.84 6.72 -3.18
CA CYS A 8 -11.97 7.07 -4.59
C CYS A 8 -13.37 6.83 -5.16
N THR A 9 -14.19 5.99 -4.52
CA THR A 9 -15.43 5.44 -5.08
C THR A 9 -16.48 6.51 -5.41
N PRO A 10 -16.78 7.49 -4.55
CA PRO A 10 -17.75 8.54 -4.87
C PRO A 10 -17.38 9.32 -6.13
N GLY A 11 -16.10 9.70 -6.26
CA GLY A 11 -15.59 10.39 -7.44
C GLY A 11 -15.70 9.55 -8.72
N ILE A 12 -15.43 8.24 -8.63
CA ILE A 12 -15.59 7.31 -9.76
C ILE A 12 -17.06 7.21 -10.17
N ILE A 13 -17.98 7.07 -9.22
CA ILE A 13 -19.42 7.02 -9.48
C ILE A 13 -19.90 8.30 -10.20
N MET A 14 -19.52 9.47 -9.69
CA MET A 14 -19.87 10.75 -10.29
C MET A 14 -19.35 10.89 -11.74
N ARG A 15 -18.16 10.36 -12.02
CA ARG A 15 -17.63 10.33 -13.39
C ARG A 15 -18.44 9.42 -14.31
N LEU A 16 -18.81 8.24 -13.82
CA LEU A 16 -19.63 7.28 -14.56
C LEU A 16 -21.00 7.87 -14.87
N GLU A 17 -21.64 8.54 -13.91
CA GLU A 17 -22.92 9.23 -14.12
C GLU A 17 -22.81 10.33 -15.17
N ALA A 18 -21.72 11.07 -15.18
CA ALA A 18 -21.45 12.10 -16.18
C ALA A 18 -20.98 11.53 -17.53
N SER A 19 -20.97 10.21 -17.72
CA SER A 19 -20.48 9.51 -18.92
C SER A 19 -19.04 9.93 -19.30
N LYS A 20 -18.19 10.16 -18.31
CA LYS A 20 -16.79 10.56 -18.51
C LYS A 20 -15.87 9.36 -18.35
N ASP A 21 -14.73 9.42 -19.07
CA ASP A 21 -13.67 8.43 -18.95
C ASP A 21 -13.10 8.36 -17.52
N LEU A 22 -12.82 7.14 -17.03
CA LEU A 22 -12.25 6.88 -15.72
C LEU A 22 -10.72 7.03 -15.66
N LEU A 23 -10.04 7.24 -16.77
CA LEU A 23 -8.57 7.34 -16.85
C LEU A 23 -7.97 8.42 -15.92
N ALA A 24 -8.76 9.43 -15.54
CA ALA A 24 -8.33 10.48 -14.63
C ALA A 24 -8.38 10.07 -13.14
N HIS A 25 -8.98 8.94 -12.82
CA HIS A 25 -9.10 8.44 -11.45
C HIS A 25 -8.06 7.37 -11.18
N MET A 26 -7.71 7.23 -9.91
CA MET A 26 -6.87 6.15 -9.41
C MET A 26 -7.59 5.42 -8.28
N CYS A 27 -7.41 4.10 -8.24
CA CYS A 27 -7.73 3.27 -7.08
C CYS A 27 -6.50 2.44 -6.71
N ARG A 28 -6.08 2.53 -5.47
CA ARG A 28 -4.95 1.73 -4.96
C ARG A 28 -5.41 0.36 -4.44
N CYS A 29 -6.66 0.26 -4.01
CA CYS A 29 -7.15 -0.90 -3.27
C CYS A 29 -7.61 -2.06 -4.16
N THR A 30 -8.28 -1.77 -5.27
CA THR A 30 -9.11 -2.75 -6.00
C THR A 30 -8.43 -3.33 -7.24
N GLY A 31 -7.19 -2.92 -7.54
CA GLY A 31 -6.52 -3.29 -8.79
C GLY A 31 -7.32 -2.95 -10.05
N TRP A 32 -8.28 -2.01 -9.95
CA TRP A 32 -9.22 -1.61 -10.99
C TRP A 32 -10.22 -2.70 -11.44
N GLN A 33 -9.87 -3.98 -11.34
CA GLN A 33 -10.69 -5.07 -11.86
C GLN A 33 -12.07 -5.11 -11.23
N THR A 34 -12.18 -5.03 -9.88
CA THR A 34 -13.49 -5.06 -9.22
C THR A 34 -14.33 -3.82 -9.48
N ILE A 35 -13.72 -2.68 -9.83
CA ILE A 35 -14.44 -1.49 -10.31
C ILE A 35 -14.99 -1.75 -11.70
N ASN A 36 -14.19 -2.28 -12.62
CA ASN A 36 -14.63 -2.61 -13.98
C ASN A 36 -15.77 -3.63 -13.96
N GLU A 37 -15.68 -4.67 -13.13
CA GLU A 37 -16.76 -5.64 -12.92
C GLU A 37 -18.06 -4.95 -12.44
N ALA A 38 -17.96 -4.03 -11.48
CA ALA A 38 -19.12 -3.28 -11.00
C ALA A 38 -19.73 -2.38 -12.09
N VAL A 39 -18.92 -1.80 -12.97
CA VAL A 39 -19.39 -1.04 -14.15
C VAL A 39 -20.13 -1.93 -15.13
N GLN A 40 -19.61 -3.13 -15.42
CA GLN A 40 -20.24 -4.11 -16.31
C GLN A 40 -21.61 -4.56 -15.77
N VAL A 41 -21.69 -4.84 -14.46
CA VAL A 41 -22.97 -5.17 -13.80
C VAL A 41 -23.97 -4.03 -13.94
N ARG A 42 -23.56 -2.79 -13.70
CA ARG A 42 -24.40 -1.62 -13.86
C ARG A 42 -24.92 -1.43 -15.28
N ARG A 43 -24.11 -1.74 -16.28
CA ARG A 43 -24.49 -1.68 -17.71
C ARG A 43 -25.37 -2.85 -18.15
N GLY A 44 -25.60 -3.83 -17.28
CA GLY A 44 -26.33 -5.06 -17.60
C GLY A 44 -25.55 -6.03 -18.49
N GLU A 45 -24.24 -5.83 -18.63
CA GLU A 45 -23.34 -6.72 -19.39
C GLU A 45 -23.07 -8.03 -18.63
N VAL A 46 -23.14 -7.98 -17.30
CA VAL A 46 -22.96 -9.13 -16.40
C VAL A 46 -24.05 -9.13 -15.35
N VAL A 47 -24.65 -10.28 -15.11
CA VAL A 47 -25.61 -10.48 -14.01
C VAL A 47 -24.89 -11.21 -12.89
N LEU A 48 -24.78 -10.57 -11.72
CA LEU A 48 -24.29 -11.25 -10.53
C LEU A 48 -25.38 -12.16 -9.96
N PRO A 49 -25.04 -13.32 -9.42
CA PRO A 49 -25.97 -14.11 -8.62
C PRO A 49 -26.52 -13.22 -7.49
N GLN A 50 -27.83 -13.14 -7.35
CA GLN A 50 -28.45 -12.46 -6.21
C GLN A 50 -28.07 -13.24 -4.94
N SER A 51 -27.24 -12.67 -4.08
CA SER A 51 -27.08 -13.14 -2.71
C SER A 51 -28.14 -12.43 -1.86
N ASP A 52 -29.18 -13.12 -1.47
CA ASP A 52 -30.33 -12.56 -0.75
C ASP A 52 -29.99 -12.01 0.64
N SER A 53 -28.86 -12.34 1.21
CA SER A 53 -28.36 -11.74 2.47
C SER A 53 -26.85 -11.93 2.62
N ARG A 54 -26.10 -10.86 2.39
CA ARG A 54 -24.69 -10.82 2.70
C ARG A 54 -24.48 -10.48 4.18
N ASP A 55 -23.70 -11.25 4.91
CA ASP A 55 -23.30 -10.93 6.28
C ASP A 55 -22.24 -9.81 6.29
N LEU A 56 -22.70 -8.57 6.51
CA LEU A 56 -21.81 -7.42 6.55
C LEU A 56 -20.88 -7.40 7.78
N VAL A 57 -21.23 -8.11 8.87
CA VAL A 57 -20.38 -8.24 10.04
C VAL A 57 -19.19 -9.16 9.74
N ALA A 58 -19.45 -10.31 9.10
CA ALA A 58 -18.39 -11.19 8.62
C ALA A 58 -17.50 -10.48 7.57
N ALA A 59 -18.12 -9.71 6.67
CA ALA A 59 -17.40 -8.90 5.67
C ALA A 59 -16.47 -7.86 6.32
N GLN A 60 -16.92 -7.16 7.36
CA GLN A 60 -16.10 -6.20 8.12
C GLN A 60 -14.93 -6.89 8.85
N LYS A 61 -15.17 -8.07 9.44
CA LYS A 61 -14.12 -8.87 10.06
C LYS A 61 -13.05 -9.27 9.04
N ARG A 62 -13.47 -9.77 7.86
CA ARG A 62 -12.52 -10.10 6.79
C ARG A 62 -11.76 -8.86 6.32
N ALA A 63 -12.41 -7.74 6.10
CA ALA A 63 -11.77 -6.49 5.71
C ALA A 63 -10.74 -6.01 6.74
N ALA A 64 -11.03 -6.15 8.04
CA ALA A 64 -10.09 -5.80 9.10
C ALA A 64 -8.85 -6.70 9.13
N LEU A 65 -9.01 -8.00 8.88
CA LEU A 65 -7.88 -8.94 8.75
C LEU A 65 -7.00 -8.57 7.56
N GLU A 66 -7.59 -8.38 6.39
CA GLU A 66 -6.85 -8.09 5.16
C GLU A 66 -6.18 -6.71 5.17
N GLY A 67 -6.86 -5.70 5.70
CA GLY A 67 -6.37 -4.32 5.76
C GLY A 67 -5.53 -4.01 7.00
N ARG A 68 -5.41 -4.95 7.95
CA ARG A 68 -4.75 -4.75 9.26
C ARG A 68 -5.28 -3.53 10.02
N ALA A 69 -6.48 -3.10 9.70
CA ALA A 69 -7.15 -1.94 10.28
C ALA A 69 -8.67 -2.09 10.18
N THR A 70 -9.39 -1.49 11.11
CA THR A 70 -10.85 -1.45 11.06
C THR A 70 -11.32 -0.79 9.78
N GLN A 71 -12.26 -1.43 9.08
CA GLN A 71 -12.83 -0.90 7.85
C GLN A 71 -14.33 -1.10 7.83
N VAL A 72 -15.04 -0.07 7.42
CA VAL A 72 -16.48 -0.13 7.20
C VAL A 72 -16.77 -0.83 5.87
N VAL A 73 -17.72 -1.75 5.85
CA VAL A 73 -18.18 -2.44 4.64
C VAL A 73 -19.68 -2.23 4.47
N GLY A 74 -20.11 -1.73 3.32
CA GLY A 74 -21.51 -1.53 3.03
C GLY A 74 -21.73 -0.59 1.84
N PRO A 75 -22.98 -0.49 1.33
CA PRO A 75 -23.30 0.40 0.20
C PRO A 75 -23.00 1.88 0.46
N HIS A 76 -23.15 2.33 1.70
CA HIS A 76 -22.90 3.72 2.11
C HIS A 76 -21.44 4.14 1.94
N VAL A 77 -20.48 3.20 1.99
CA VAL A 77 -19.05 3.47 1.70
C VAL A 77 -18.87 3.97 0.27
N ALA A 78 -19.61 3.40 -0.68
CA ALA A 78 -19.58 3.83 -2.07
C ALA A 78 -20.15 5.27 -2.27
N LEU A 79 -20.94 5.75 -1.32
CA LEU A 79 -21.54 7.08 -1.32
C LEU A 79 -20.76 8.11 -0.49
N GLY A 80 -19.57 7.75 0.01
CA GLY A 80 -18.67 8.65 0.72
C GLY A 80 -18.65 8.47 2.26
N ALA A 81 -19.41 7.52 2.81
CA ALA A 81 -19.40 7.24 4.24
C ALA A 81 -18.31 6.21 4.64
N GLY A 82 -17.09 6.41 4.15
CA GLY A 82 -15.93 5.57 4.49
C GLY A 82 -15.38 5.78 5.89
N GLY A 83 -15.77 6.89 6.56
CA GLY A 83 -15.35 7.20 7.93
C GLY A 83 -13.94 7.76 8.03
N PHE A 84 -13.53 8.59 7.08
CA PHE A 84 -12.24 9.26 7.10
C PHE A 84 -12.22 10.42 8.10
N ALA A 85 -11.05 10.73 8.66
CA ALA A 85 -10.92 11.76 9.70
C ALA A 85 -11.37 13.14 9.20
N ASP A 86 -11.05 13.50 7.96
CA ASP A 86 -11.46 14.78 7.37
C ASP A 86 -12.97 14.88 7.16
N ASP A 87 -13.64 13.76 6.83
CA ASP A 87 -15.08 13.72 6.57
C ASP A 87 -15.94 13.85 7.84
N ILE A 88 -15.42 13.40 8.98
CA ILE A 88 -16.12 13.42 10.28
C ILE A 88 -15.77 14.63 11.15
N ALA A 89 -14.91 15.52 10.67
CA ALA A 89 -14.59 16.76 11.38
C ALA A 89 -15.84 17.67 11.48
N PRO A 90 -16.00 18.44 12.59
CA PRO A 90 -17.09 19.40 12.72
C PRO A 90 -17.14 20.37 11.53
N THR A 91 -18.33 20.66 11.03
CA THR A 91 -18.52 21.48 9.80
C THR A 91 -18.01 22.92 9.91
N ASN A 92 -17.89 23.45 11.15
CA ASN A 92 -17.36 24.78 11.43
C ASN A 92 -15.83 24.76 11.71
N SER A 93 -15.14 23.67 11.41
CA SER A 93 -13.70 23.55 11.63
C SER A 93 -12.91 24.50 10.73
N LEU A 94 -11.92 25.16 11.32
CA LEU A 94 -10.82 25.75 10.56
C LEU A 94 -9.96 24.66 9.93
N VAL A 95 -9.27 24.99 8.86
CA VAL A 95 -8.33 24.08 8.20
C VAL A 95 -6.90 24.53 8.40
N ALA A 96 -6.04 23.65 8.83
CA ALA A 96 -4.60 23.90 8.94
C ALA A 96 -3.83 23.00 7.97
N VAL A 97 -2.89 23.60 7.22
CA VAL A 97 -1.97 22.88 6.31
C VAL A 97 -0.53 23.35 6.56
N PRO A 98 0.47 22.48 6.38
CA PRO A 98 1.87 22.88 6.54
C PRO A 98 2.38 23.57 5.28
N SER A 99 3.34 24.49 5.46
CA SER A 99 4.25 24.93 4.39
C SER A 99 5.36 23.89 4.18
N VAL A 100 6.13 24.05 3.11
CA VAL A 100 7.32 23.21 2.86
C VAL A 100 8.34 23.31 4.00
N ALA A 101 8.41 24.48 4.67
CA ALA A 101 9.29 24.70 5.83
C ALA A 101 8.75 24.09 7.14
N GLY A 102 7.55 23.49 7.14
CA GLY A 102 6.94 22.89 8.32
C GLY A 102 6.13 23.85 9.20
N GLU A 103 5.97 25.12 8.80
CA GLU A 103 5.10 26.07 9.48
C GLU A 103 3.62 25.80 9.15
N TRP A 104 2.72 25.95 10.14
CA TRP A 104 1.30 25.67 9.99
C TRP A 104 0.50 26.94 9.71
N PHE A 105 -0.28 26.91 8.65
CA PHE A 105 -1.14 28.01 8.21
C PHE A 105 -2.62 27.61 8.32
N VAL A 106 -3.39 28.48 8.96
CA VAL A 106 -4.81 28.25 9.25
C VAL A 106 -5.69 29.13 8.36
N GLY A 107 -6.76 28.58 7.84
CA GLY A 107 -7.76 29.27 7.02
C GLY A 107 -9.18 28.76 7.28
N GLU A 108 -10.17 29.50 6.80
CA GLU A 108 -11.57 29.09 6.86
C GLU A 108 -11.85 27.90 5.91
N THR A 109 -11.10 27.82 4.83
CA THR A 109 -11.19 26.74 3.86
C THR A 109 -9.82 26.13 3.57
N THR A 110 -9.80 24.91 3.01
CA THR A 110 -8.56 24.28 2.53
C THR A 110 -7.85 25.15 1.48
N ALA A 111 -8.61 25.88 0.64
CA ALA A 111 -8.04 26.77 -0.36
C ALA A 111 -7.33 27.97 0.27
N ASP A 112 -7.91 28.55 1.32
CA ASP A 112 -7.32 29.71 2.03
C ASP A 112 -6.04 29.28 2.77
N ALA A 113 -6.10 28.17 3.50
CA ALA A 113 -4.94 27.63 4.22
C ALA A 113 -3.78 27.31 3.26
N ARG A 114 -4.06 26.63 2.13
CA ARG A 114 -3.05 26.31 1.10
C ARG A 114 -2.46 27.55 0.45
N ARG A 115 -3.26 28.59 0.22
CA ARG A 115 -2.78 29.87 -0.33
C ARG A 115 -1.84 30.55 0.67
N ALA A 116 -2.20 30.58 1.94
CA ALA A 116 -1.37 31.16 2.99
C ALA A 116 -0.06 30.39 3.18
N ALA A 117 -0.10 29.07 3.13
CA ALA A 117 1.07 28.20 3.22
C ALA A 117 1.98 28.25 1.97
N ALA A 118 1.56 28.95 0.91
CA ALA A 118 2.24 28.98 -0.39
C ALA A 118 2.52 27.56 -0.95
N THR A 119 1.59 26.62 -0.72
CA THR A 119 1.74 25.22 -1.15
C THR A 119 1.78 25.12 -2.66
N VAL A 120 2.85 24.54 -3.19
CA VAL A 120 3.03 24.30 -4.63
C VAL A 120 2.61 22.88 -4.95
N GLN A 121 1.85 22.71 -6.03
CA GLN A 121 1.45 21.39 -6.50
C GLN A 121 2.69 20.54 -6.85
N GLY A 122 2.76 19.33 -6.34
CA GLY A 122 3.81 18.37 -6.61
C GLY A 122 3.91 17.99 -8.10
N ARG A 123 5.10 17.68 -8.55
CA ARG A 123 5.40 17.31 -9.93
C ARG A 123 6.17 15.99 -9.94
N LYS A 124 6.13 15.31 -11.10
CA LYS A 124 7.02 14.20 -11.38
C LYS A 124 8.44 14.75 -11.52
N SER A 125 9.39 14.09 -10.86
CA SER A 125 10.81 14.36 -11.03
C SER A 125 11.32 13.91 -12.40
N SER A 126 12.43 14.51 -12.86
CA SER A 126 13.24 14.00 -13.96
C SER A 126 14.33 13.02 -13.48
N LEU A 127 14.50 12.86 -12.17
CA LEU A 127 15.48 11.93 -11.60
C LEU A 127 14.99 10.49 -11.76
N SER A 128 15.94 9.60 -11.99
CA SER A 128 15.70 8.16 -11.96
C SER A 128 15.68 7.65 -10.53
N VAL A 129 15.03 6.51 -10.31
CA VAL A 129 15.15 5.80 -9.03
C VAL A 129 16.60 5.35 -8.81
N THR A 130 17.01 5.34 -7.56
CA THR A 130 18.33 4.88 -7.13
C THR A 130 18.21 3.62 -6.28
N TYR A 131 19.30 2.87 -6.18
CA TYR A 131 19.41 1.67 -5.35
C TYR A 131 20.46 1.94 -4.27
N PRO A 132 20.08 2.63 -3.18
CA PRO A 132 21.05 3.16 -2.22
C PRO A 132 21.70 2.07 -1.36
N VAL A 133 21.08 0.89 -1.25
CA VAL A 133 21.68 -0.27 -0.60
C VAL A 133 22.35 -1.14 -1.66
N THR A 134 23.66 -1.33 -1.53
CA THR A 134 24.48 -2.10 -2.48
C THR A 134 25.15 -3.28 -1.79
N PHE A 135 25.56 -4.27 -2.58
CA PHE A 135 26.36 -5.38 -2.08
C PHE A 135 27.77 -4.89 -1.74
N PRO A 136 28.40 -5.40 -0.65
CA PRO A 136 29.81 -5.17 -0.38
C PRO A 136 30.70 -5.71 -1.52
N GLU A 137 31.86 -5.07 -1.75
CA GLU A 137 32.76 -5.43 -2.85
C GLU A 137 33.26 -6.90 -2.78
N GLU A 138 33.44 -7.43 -1.59
CA GLU A 138 33.84 -8.82 -1.38
C GLU A 138 32.85 -9.83 -1.91
N PHE A 139 31.58 -9.43 -2.08
CA PHE A 139 30.53 -10.30 -2.62
C PHE A 139 30.58 -10.44 -4.15
N ALA A 140 31.39 -9.64 -4.84
CA ALA A 140 31.59 -9.79 -6.29
C ALA A 140 32.15 -11.17 -6.69
N HIS A 141 32.77 -11.88 -5.75
CA HIS A 141 33.39 -13.21 -5.95
C HIS A 141 32.54 -14.35 -5.37
N VAL A 142 31.42 -14.06 -4.71
CA VAL A 142 30.53 -15.09 -4.14
C VAL A 142 29.47 -15.47 -5.18
N SER A 143 29.31 -16.77 -5.40
CA SER A 143 28.26 -17.28 -6.30
C SER A 143 26.94 -17.38 -5.56
N PHE A 144 25.98 -16.55 -5.95
CA PHE A 144 24.58 -16.66 -5.55
C PHE A 144 23.74 -17.18 -6.71
N ALA A 145 22.63 -17.84 -6.42
CA ALA A 145 21.67 -18.24 -7.44
C ALA A 145 20.97 -17.01 -8.04
N HIS A 146 20.51 -16.10 -7.16
CA HIS A 146 19.92 -14.83 -7.56
C HIS A 146 20.34 -13.70 -6.62
N THR A 147 20.38 -12.49 -7.16
CA THR A 147 20.57 -11.24 -6.41
C THR A 147 19.49 -10.24 -6.81
N LEU A 148 19.09 -9.38 -5.88
CA LEU A 148 18.08 -8.36 -6.11
C LEU A 148 18.40 -7.09 -5.34
N GLN A 149 18.31 -5.94 -5.98
CA GLN A 149 18.31 -4.64 -5.33
C GLN A 149 16.96 -3.96 -5.52
N THR A 150 16.40 -3.40 -4.44
CA THR A 150 15.16 -2.64 -4.47
C THR A 150 15.39 -1.17 -4.17
N THR A 151 14.45 -0.33 -4.56
CA THR A 151 14.45 1.11 -4.27
C THR A 151 13.42 1.46 -3.19
N TRP A 152 13.31 2.73 -2.84
CA TRP A 152 12.24 3.27 -2.01
C TRP A 152 10.89 3.10 -2.69
N VAL A 153 9.90 2.55 -1.97
CA VAL A 153 8.54 2.39 -2.49
C VAL A 153 7.53 3.13 -1.62
N GLU A 154 6.72 3.97 -2.26
CA GLU A 154 5.63 4.69 -1.63
C GLU A 154 4.42 3.76 -1.46
N PRO A 155 3.79 3.66 -0.27
CA PRO A 155 2.55 2.90 -0.09
C PRO A 155 1.42 3.34 -1.01
N ALA A 156 1.44 4.61 -1.42
CA ALA A 156 0.53 5.23 -2.39
C ALA A 156 -0.96 5.20 -1.97
N TYR A 157 -1.24 5.20 -0.67
CA TYR A 157 -2.62 5.35 -0.20
C TYR A 157 -3.19 6.70 -0.62
N LEU A 158 -4.50 6.73 -0.93
CA LEU A 158 -5.13 7.90 -1.57
C LEU A 158 -5.60 8.96 -0.60
N GLU A 159 -6.10 8.57 0.56
CA GLU A 159 -6.53 9.52 1.58
C GLU A 159 -5.33 10.16 2.26
N PRO A 160 -5.10 11.48 2.15
CA PRO A 160 -4.05 12.16 2.90
C PRO A 160 -4.28 12.05 4.41
N ASP A 161 -3.20 12.11 5.20
CA ASP A 161 -3.33 12.10 6.65
C ASP A 161 -4.07 13.34 7.12
N ALA A 162 -5.07 13.13 7.97
CA ALA A 162 -5.88 14.18 8.57
C ALA A 162 -6.15 13.89 10.05
N VAL A 163 -6.15 14.95 10.86
CA VAL A 163 -6.49 14.93 12.29
C VAL A 163 -7.33 16.15 12.59
N TRP A 164 -8.37 16.02 13.39
CA TRP A 164 -9.11 17.16 13.89
C TRP A 164 -9.22 17.14 15.40
N CYS A 165 -9.41 18.31 16.00
CA CYS A 165 -9.56 18.48 17.44
C CYS A 165 -10.52 19.62 17.73
N GLU A 166 -11.36 19.46 18.76
CA GLU A 166 -12.13 20.55 19.36
C GLU A 166 -11.30 21.28 20.43
N PRO A 167 -11.63 22.53 20.77
CA PRO A 167 -11.00 23.22 21.88
C PRO A 167 -11.10 22.37 23.16
N HIS A 168 -9.97 22.18 23.82
CA HIS A 168 -9.84 21.38 25.05
C HIS A 168 -10.23 19.90 24.91
N GLY A 169 -10.46 19.42 23.65
CA GLY A 169 -10.80 18.04 23.34
C GLY A 169 -9.59 17.16 23.06
N GLU A 170 -9.87 15.89 22.76
CA GLU A 170 -8.87 14.93 22.30
C GLU A 170 -8.81 14.89 20.77
N PRO A 171 -7.62 14.81 20.17
CA PRO A 171 -7.48 14.71 18.73
C PRO A 171 -8.07 13.41 18.17
N VAL A 172 -8.75 13.52 17.04
CA VAL A 172 -9.32 12.40 16.29
C VAL A 172 -8.54 12.22 14.98
N GLY A 173 -7.88 11.10 14.85
CA GLY A 173 -7.07 10.75 13.67
C GLY A 173 -5.56 10.67 13.94
N PRO A 174 -4.77 10.32 12.92
CA PRO A 174 -5.27 9.83 11.63
C PRO A 174 -6.05 8.53 11.81
N LEU A 175 -7.13 8.36 11.05
CA LEU A 175 -7.91 7.13 11.11
C LEU A 175 -7.31 6.10 10.16
N LEU A 176 -7.00 4.93 10.71
CA LEU A 176 -6.49 3.81 9.92
C LEU A 176 -7.66 3.13 9.22
N ASN A 177 -7.47 2.81 7.96
CA ASN A 177 -8.37 1.95 7.20
C ASN A 177 -7.55 1.01 6.30
N GLY A 178 -8.20 -0.03 5.78
CA GLY A 178 -7.54 -1.04 4.96
C GLY A 178 -6.90 -0.54 3.67
N GLY A 179 -7.15 0.71 3.26
CA GLY A 179 -6.55 1.33 2.09
C GLY A 179 -5.22 2.04 2.36
N ALA A 180 -4.75 2.05 3.60
CA ALA A 180 -3.46 2.65 3.98
C ALA A 180 -2.27 1.71 3.79
N PHE A 181 -2.51 0.39 3.76
CA PHE A 181 -1.50 -0.66 3.55
C PHE A 181 -0.24 -0.51 4.42
N GLY A 182 -0.43 -0.12 5.69
CA GLY A 182 0.66 0.14 6.64
C GLY A 182 1.34 1.50 6.50
N GLY A 183 0.98 2.32 5.51
CA GLY A 183 1.53 3.67 5.35
C GLY A 183 1.06 4.69 6.40
N LYS A 184 0.02 4.37 7.17
CA LYS A 184 -0.47 5.16 8.30
C LYS A 184 -0.30 4.42 9.61
N SER A 185 0.09 5.14 10.66
CA SER A 185 0.12 4.64 12.03
C SER A 185 -0.43 5.71 12.97
N LYS A 186 -1.12 5.29 14.03
CA LYS A 186 -1.62 6.22 15.07
C LYS A 186 -0.51 6.69 16.01
N THR A 187 0.60 5.99 16.04
CA THR A 187 1.71 6.19 17.00
C THR A 187 3.01 6.59 16.33
N SER A 188 3.02 6.79 15.01
CA SER A 188 4.19 7.32 14.31
C SER A 188 4.49 8.75 14.76
N ALA A 189 5.74 9.17 14.63
CA ALA A 189 6.15 10.55 14.94
C ALA A 189 5.29 11.58 14.19
N LEU A 190 4.97 11.30 12.92
CA LEU A 190 4.07 12.13 12.12
C LEU A 190 2.66 12.20 12.72
N ALA A 191 2.07 11.06 13.09
CA ALA A 191 0.73 11.04 13.67
C ALA A 191 0.65 11.81 14.99
N LEU A 192 1.63 11.63 15.87
CA LEU A 192 1.72 12.33 17.15
C LEU A 192 1.87 13.85 16.96
N GLU A 193 2.69 14.25 16.00
CA GLU A 193 2.83 15.68 15.64
C GLU A 193 1.50 16.25 15.13
N LEU A 194 0.80 15.58 14.20
CA LEU A 194 -0.48 16.06 13.67
C LEU A 194 -1.54 16.19 14.79
N GLN A 195 -1.57 15.27 15.73
CA GLN A 195 -2.46 15.31 16.90
C GLN A 195 -2.14 16.51 17.79
N GLU A 196 -0.86 16.75 18.08
CA GLU A 196 -0.45 17.88 18.91
C GLU A 196 -0.73 19.22 18.23
N VAL A 197 -0.46 19.31 16.92
CA VAL A 197 -0.78 20.52 16.14
C VAL A 197 -2.29 20.79 16.13
N ALA A 198 -3.12 19.77 15.92
CA ALA A 198 -4.58 19.92 15.94
C ALA A 198 -5.07 20.41 17.29
N ARG A 199 -4.60 19.81 18.40
CA ARG A 199 -4.94 20.25 19.77
C ARG A 199 -4.50 21.69 20.04
N ARG A 200 -3.26 22.01 19.73
CA ARG A 200 -2.69 23.35 19.95
C ARG A 200 -3.46 24.43 19.18
N LEU A 201 -3.71 24.20 17.88
CA LEU A 201 -4.42 25.16 17.04
C LEU A 201 -5.88 25.29 17.42
N ALA A 202 -6.58 24.20 17.80
CA ALA A 202 -7.95 24.26 18.28
C ALA A 202 -8.06 25.12 19.54
N ASN A 203 -7.14 24.94 20.52
CA ASN A 203 -7.09 25.76 21.73
C ASN A 203 -6.74 27.22 21.44
N GLN A 204 -5.81 27.46 20.51
CA GLN A 204 -5.42 28.82 20.13
C GLN A 204 -6.58 29.61 19.49
N HIS A 205 -7.34 28.96 18.60
CA HIS A 205 -8.41 29.60 17.84
C HIS A 205 -9.78 29.51 18.55
N GLN A 206 -9.89 28.75 19.64
CA GLN A 206 -11.15 28.46 20.34
C GLN A 206 -12.26 27.95 19.39
N ARG A 207 -11.85 27.17 18.39
CA ARG A 207 -12.71 26.55 17.36
C ARG A 207 -12.14 25.18 17.00
N PRO A 208 -12.97 24.26 16.53
CA PRO A 208 -12.46 23.00 15.97
C PRO A 208 -11.48 23.31 14.83
N VAL A 209 -10.36 22.59 14.80
CA VAL A 209 -9.36 22.67 13.74
C VAL A 209 -9.12 21.29 13.17
N ARG A 210 -9.16 21.17 11.85
CA ARG A 210 -8.70 20.00 11.12
C ARG A 210 -7.36 20.29 10.45
N VAL A 211 -6.38 19.50 10.80
CA VAL A 211 -5.04 19.48 10.21
C VAL A 211 -5.07 18.49 9.05
N VAL A 212 -4.70 18.91 7.87
CA VAL A 212 -4.78 18.09 6.65
C VAL A 212 -3.47 18.20 5.89
N LEU A 213 -2.83 17.07 5.60
CA LEU A 213 -1.67 17.04 4.72
C LEU A 213 -2.08 17.11 3.24
N ALA A 214 -1.27 17.76 2.43
CA ALA A 214 -1.33 17.58 0.99
C ALA A 214 -0.66 16.26 0.57
N ARG A 215 -0.87 15.84 -0.67
CA ARG A 215 -0.20 14.63 -1.19
C ARG A 215 1.32 14.72 -1.10
N GLU A 216 1.85 15.89 -1.39
CA GLU A 216 3.27 16.19 -1.34
C GLU A 216 3.86 16.03 0.07
N ASP A 217 3.11 16.46 1.07
CA ASP A 217 3.50 16.34 2.48
C ASP A 217 3.49 14.88 2.93
N VAL A 218 2.47 14.12 2.51
CA VAL A 218 2.40 12.69 2.75
C VAL A 218 3.63 11.99 2.17
N VAL A 219 4.01 12.30 0.93
CA VAL A 219 5.19 11.66 0.31
C VAL A 219 6.48 12.04 1.02
N ARG A 220 6.63 13.28 1.44
CA ARG A 220 7.85 13.72 2.16
C ARG A 220 7.97 13.13 3.55
N ARG A 221 6.84 12.91 4.24
CA ARG A 221 6.83 12.72 5.70
C ARG A 221 6.35 11.34 6.15
N SER A 222 5.54 10.64 5.36
CA SER A 222 5.07 9.29 5.68
C SER A 222 6.14 8.25 5.41
N PRO A 223 6.11 7.10 6.12
CA PRO A 223 7.10 6.06 5.94
C PRO A 223 6.99 5.37 4.58
N LYS A 224 8.13 4.93 4.08
CA LYS A 224 8.29 4.16 2.83
C LYS A 224 8.67 2.70 3.13
N ARG A 225 8.46 1.84 2.15
CA ARG A 225 9.11 0.54 2.12
C ARG A 225 10.61 0.75 1.97
N PRO A 226 11.45 0.16 2.83
CA PRO A 226 12.90 0.36 2.78
C PRO A 226 13.53 -0.30 1.55
N PRO A 227 14.56 0.31 0.95
CA PRO A 227 15.38 -0.34 -0.06
C PRO A 227 16.25 -1.43 0.56
N MET A 228 16.52 -2.47 -0.22
CA MET A 228 17.31 -3.63 0.19
C MET A 228 18.20 -4.13 -0.94
N ALA A 229 19.29 -4.80 -0.59
CA ALA A 229 20.05 -5.68 -1.47
C ALA A 229 20.00 -7.10 -0.90
N LEU A 230 19.52 -8.06 -1.68
CA LEU A 230 19.31 -9.44 -1.24
C LEU A 230 20.05 -10.40 -2.15
N ALA A 231 20.60 -11.45 -1.56
CA ALA A 231 21.29 -12.51 -2.27
C ALA A 231 20.87 -13.88 -1.71
N VAL A 232 20.49 -14.81 -2.58
CA VAL A 232 20.04 -16.15 -2.20
C VAL A 232 20.91 -17.22 -2.82
N ARG A 233 21.27 -18.25 -2.04
CA ARG A 233 21.95 -19.46 -2.49
C ARG A 233 20.94 -20.52 -2.92
N SER A 234 21.39 -21.49 -3.69
CA SER A 234 20.55 -22.58 -4.19
C SER A 234 19.91 -23.46 -3.11
N ASP A 235 20.44 -23.43 -1.87
CA ASP A 235 19.87 -24.12 -0.72
C ASP A 235 18.83 -23.31 0.05
N GLY A 236 18.51 -22.10 -0.43
CA GLY A 236 17.54 -21.18 0.17
C GLY A 236 18.08 -20.36 1.34
N SER A 237 19.35 -20.54 1.73
CA SER A 237 20.05 -19.60 2.63
C SER A 237 20.37 -18.30 1.88
N GLY A 238 20.53 -17.20 2.61
CA GLY A 238 20.79 -15.93 1.95
C GLY A 238 21.31 -14.85 2.87
N GLU A 239 21.53 -13.71 2.28
CA GLU A 239 21.97 -12.50 2.98
C GLU A 239 21.16 -11.31 2.50
N VAL A 240 20.88 -10.38 3.42
CA VAL A 240 20.18 -9.14 3.11
C VAL A 240 20.87 -7.95 3.75
N TRP A 241 21.11 -6.93 2.96
CA TRP A 241 21.51 -5.59 3.37
C TRP A 241 20.26 -4.73 3.25
N VAL A 242 19.91 -4.03 4.32
CA VAL A 242 18.66 -3.27 4.37
C VAL A 242 18.90 -1.89 4.96
N ALA A 243 18.24 -0.86 4.41
CA ALA A 243 18.20 0.45 5.04
C ALA A 243 17.63 0.31 6.46
N ARG A 244 18.37 0.82 7.46
CA ARG A 244 18.02 0.68 8.88
C ARG A 244 16.56 1.04 9.13
N THR A 245 15.80 0.08 9.66
CA THR A 245 14.37 0.21 9.90
C THR A 245 14.01 -0.53 11.18
N SER A 246 13.43 0.18 12.13
CA SER A 246 13.08 -0.40 13.44
C SER A 246 12.20 -1.64 13.31
N GLY A 247 12.60 -2.74 13.96
CA GLY A 247 11.87 -4.02 13.98
C GLY A 247 12.06 -4.91 12.75
N LEU A 248 12.79 -4.45 11.72
CA LEU A 248 12.92 -5.20 10.47
C LEU A 248 13.82 -6.44 10.62
N VAL A 249 14.86 -6.34 11.42
CA VAL A 249 15.76 -7.47 11.73
C VAL A 249 14.98 -8.62 12.37
N ASP A 250 14.10 -8.31 13.33
CA ASP A 250 13.30 -9.32 14.02
C ASP A 250 12.36 -10.02 13.04
N ILE A 251 11.63 -9.25 12.21
CA ILE A 251 10.71 -9.82 11.19
C ILE A 251 11.44 -10.76 10.24
N ILE A 252 12.61 -10.37 9.74
CA ILE A 252 13.38 -11.22 8.82
C ILE A 252 13.94 -12.44 9.54
N SER A 253 14.49 -12.27 10.75
CA SER A 253 15.06 -13.36 11.54
C SER A 253 14.02 -14.41 11.91
N ASP A 254 12.83 -13.99 12.29
CA ASP A 254 11.71 -14.89 12.60
C ASP A 254 11.24 -15.67 11.36
N TYR A 255 11.18 -15.00 10.20
CA TYR A 255 10.73 -15.62 8.96
C TYR A 255 11.81 -16.54 8.32
N ALA A 256 13.06 -16.16 8.43
CA ALA A 256 14.19 -16.85 7.80
C ALA A 256 15.43 -16.92 8.72
N PRO A 257 15.41 -17.79 9.75
CA PRO A 257 16.48 -17.85 10.76
C PRO A 257 17.89 -18.18 10.23
N LYS A 258 17.99 -18.65 8.98
CA LYS A 258 19.27 -18.98 8.31
C LYS A 258 19.82 -17.83 7.46
N TRP A 259 19.13 -16.69 7.44
CA TRP A 259 19.56 -15.53 6.67
C TRP A 259 20.46 -14.62 7.53
N LEU A 260 21.49 -14.07 6.92
CA LEU A 260 22.31 -13.02 7.54
C LEU A 260 21.73 -11.65 7.20
N ILE A 261 21.62 -10.80 8.20
CA ILE A 261 20.97 -9.51 8.05
C ILE A 261 21.95 -8.41 8.43
N HIS A 262 22.13 -7.45 7.53
CA HIS A 262 23.04 -6.32 7.69
C HIS A 262 22.25 -5.02 7.56
N GLU A 263 22.17 -4.25 8.65
CA GLU A 263 21.57 -2.91 8.59
C GLU A 263 22.58 -1.89 8.07
N ILE A 264 22.14 -1.10 7.10
CA ILE A 264 22.92 -0.05 6.46
C ILE A 264 22.25 1.32 6.74
N ASP A 265 23.05 2.28 7.19
CA ASP A 265 22.57 3.67 7.31
C ASP A 265 22.56 4.30 5.92
N VAL A 266 21.39 4.77 5.50
CA VAL A 266 21.17 5.39 4.17
C VAL A 266 20.41 6.68 4.36
N ASP A 267 20.88 7.74 3.73
CA ASP A 267 20.13 9.00 3.66
C ASP A 267 18.86 8.82 2.81
N GLY A 268 17.70 9.10 3.41
CA GLY A 268 16.44 8.90 2.71
C GLY A 268 15.21 9.18 3.58
N PRO A 269 14.01 8.99 3.02
CA PRO A 269 12.78 9.16 3.76
C PRO A 269 12.64 8.12 4.89
N ALA A 270 11.82 8.44 5.87
CA ALA A 270 11.47 7.50 6.95
C ALA A 270 10.96 6.17 6.38
N THR A 271 11.28 5.07 7.06
CA THR A 271 10.86 3.71 6.70
C THR A 271 10.02 3.09 7.81
N SER A 272 9.22 2.06 7.47
CA SER A 272 8.45 1.30 8.45
C SER A 272 8.26 -0.14 8.00
N VAL A 273 8.30 -1.03 8.97
CA VAL A 273 7.92 -2.45 8.82
C VAL A 273 6.43 -2.66 8.63
N ASP A 274 5.62 -1.66 9.01
CA ASP A 274 4.15 -1.74 8.86
C ASP A 274 3.71 -1.66 7.39
N VAL A 275 4.55 -1.12 6.51
CA VAL A 275 4.26 -1.11 5.06
C VAL A 275 4.14 -2.56 4.59
N ARG A 276 3.02 -2.85 3.90
CA ARG A 276 2.54 -4.18 3.54
C ARG A 276 3.64 -5.23 3.36
N ALA A 277 3.65 -6.25 4.23
CA ALA A 277 4.55 -7.42 4.13
C ALA A 277 6.06 -7.11 4.09
N THR A 278 6.49 -5.91 4.54
CA THR A 278 7.91 -5.50 4.51
C THR A 278 8.80 -6.48 5.29
N GLY A 279 9.92 -6.81 4.70
CA GLY A 279 10.95 -7.69 5.25
C GLY A 279 10.72 -9.15 4.88
N TRP A 280 9.63 -9.74 5.34
CA TRP A 280 9.39 -11.16 5.06
C TRP A 280 9.03 -11.43 3.59
N ALA A 281 8.31 -10.52 2.90
CA ALA A 281 7.95 -10.73 1.51
C ALA A 281 9.16 -10.71 0.58
N GLU A 282 10.15 -9.83 0.81
CA GLU A 282 11.40 -9.81 0.07
C GLU A 282 12.13 -11.16 0.19
N VAL A 283 12.25 -11.66 1.41
CA VAL A 283 12.89 -12.96 1.67
C VAL A 283 12.08 -14.11 1.09
N ALA A 284 10.75 -14.07 1.18
CA ALA A 284 9.86 -15.07 0.58
C ALA A 284 10.05 -15.17 -0.94
N VAL A 285 10.12 -14.02 -1.61
CA VAL A 285 10.37 -13.93 -3.06
C VAL A 285 11.72 -14.53 -3.43
N MET A 286 12.77 -14.17 -2.69
CA MET A 286 14.12 -14.72 -2.91
C MET A 286 14.15 -16.23 -2.71
N LYS A 287 13.50 -16.75 -1.67
CA LYS A 287 13.41 -18.21 -1.42
C LYS A 287 12.61 -18.92 -2.50
N SER A 288 11.52 -18.30 -2.99
CA SER A 288 10.72 -18.86 -4.09
C SER A 288 11.53 -18.98 -5.38
N SER A 289 12.44 -18.03 -5.66
CA SER A 289 13.24 -18.04 -6.90
C SER A 289 14.16 -19.25 -7.04
N VAL A 290 14.60 -19.85 -5.94
CA VAL A 290 15.44 -21.06 -5.91
C VAL A 290 14.65 -22.33 -5.61
N SER A 291 13.37 -22.22 -5.35
CA SER A 291 12.46 -23.35 -5.18
C SER A 291 11.92 -23.83 -6.54
N PRO A 292 11.67 -25.13 -6.73
CA PRO A 292 10.96 -25.61 -7.88
C PRO A 292 9.58 -24.95 -7.97
N GLU A 293 9.19 -24.55 -9.15
CA GLU A 293 7.84 -24.09 -9.41
C GLU A 293 6.85 -25.24 -9.19
N THR A 294 5.76 -24.95 -8.49
CA THR A 294 4.69 -25.94 -8.30
C THR A 294 3.81 -26.01 -9.57
N GLU A 295 2.91 -26.98 -9.65
CA GLU A 295 1.91 -27.04 -10.74
C GLU A 295 1.04 -25.77 -10.83
N TRP A 296 0.95 -25.01 -9.73
CA TRP A 296 0.15 -23.76 -9.60
C TRP A 296 0.99 -22.48 -9.65
N GLY A 297 2.30 -22.59 -9.90
CA GLY A 297 3.23 -21.48 -9.96
C GLY A 297 4.09 -21.32 -8.71
N ASP A 298 4.55 -20.09 -8.47
CA ASP A 298 5.36 -19.73 -7.30
C ASP A 298 4.54 -19.81 -6.01
N TYR A 299 5.10 -20.42 -4.97
CA TYR A 299 4.45 -20.70 -3.70
C TYR A 299 5.08 -19.91 -2.55
N VAL A 300 4.23 -19.26 -1.75
CA VAL A 300 4.64 -18.49 -0.58
C VAL A 300 3.74 -18.80 0.61
N VAL A 301 4.33 -18.87 1.78
CA VAL A 301 3.64 -18.94 3.08
C VAL A 301 3.94 -17.67 3.86
N SER A 302 2.91 -16.96 4.34
CA SER A 302 3.09 -15.79 5.21
C SER A 302 3.53 -16.19 6.62
N PRO A 303 4.07 -15.28 7.43
CA PRO A 303 4.40 -15.55 8.84
C PRO A 303 3.21 -16.07 9.66
N GLU A 304 1.99 -15.68 9.33
CA GLU A 304 0.75 -16.11 9.98
C GLU A 304 0.26 -17.49 9.48
N GLY A 305 0.89 -18.05 8.42
CA GLY A 305 0.55 -19.36 7.86
C GLY A 305 -0.41 -19.33 6.67
N ALA A 306 -0.78 -18.16 6.16
CA ALA A 306 -1.53 -18.08 4.90
C ALA A 306 -0.67 -18.53 3.73
N GLN A 307 -1.27 -19.30 2.82
CA GLN A 307 -0.60 -19.88 1.67
C GLN A 307 -1.12 -19.25 0.39
N ALA A 308 -0.22 -18.92 -0.51
CA ALA A 308 -0.58 -18.41 -1.84
C ALA A 308 0.30 -19.03 -2.92
N TRP A 309 -0.32 -19.31 -4.05
CA TRP A 309 0.33 -19.73 -5.30
C TRP A 309 0.01 -18.71 -6.36
N ALA A 310 0.99 -18.35 -7.18
CA ALA A 310 0.79 -17.41 -8.27
C ALA A 310 1.57 -17.81 -9.52
N ARG A 311 0.95 -17.56 -10.68
CA ARG A 311 1.57 -17.63 -11.99
C ARG A 311 1.25 -16.33 -12.76
N VAL A 312 2.24 -15.79 -13.44
CA VAL A 312 2.11 -14.61 -14.30
C VAL A 312 2.54 -15.02 -15.70
N ASP A 313 1.62 -14.91 -16.65
CA ASP A 313 1.85 -15.23 -18.08
C ASP A 313 1.09 -14.25 -18.99
N ASP A 314 1.08 -14.51 -20.28
CA ASP A 314 0.42 -13.66 -21.28
C ASP A 314 -1.10 -13.59 -21.12
N SER A 315 -1.73 -14.56 -20.43
CA SER A 315 -3.16 -14.57 -20.16
C SER A 315 -3.55 -13.75 -18.92
N GLY A 316 -2.58 -13.44 -18.05
CA GLY A 316 -2.80 -12.64 -16.85
C GLY A 316 -2.08 -13.14 -15.60
N ILE A 317 -2.71 -12.93 -14.46
CA ILE A 317 -2.24 -13.37 -13.15
C ILE A 317 -3.23 -14.39 -12.61
N HIS A 318 -2.75 -15.60 -12.34
CA HIS A 318 -3.54 -16.71 -11.80
C HIS A 318 -3.09 -16.99 -10.38
N ILE A 319 -4.04 -16.99 -9.43
CA ILE A 319 -3.75 -17.05 -8.00
C ILE A 319 -4.63 -18.09 -7.33
N ARG A 320 -4.02 -18.85 -6.42
CA ARG A 320 -4.72 -19.61 -5.38
C ARG A 320 -4.35 -19.07 -4.02
N VAL A 321 -5.30 -19.00 -3.11
CA VAL A 321 -5.07 -18.53 -1.74
C VAL A 321 -5.83 -19.39 -0.74
N GLN A 322 -5.14 -19.73 0.36
CA GLN A 322 -5.69 -20.46 1.50
C GLN A 322 -5.31 -19.69 2.78
N CYS A 323 -6.31 -19.21 3.53
CA CYS A 323 -6.09 -18.35 4.69
C CYS A 323 -7.14 -18.59 5.81
N GLY A 324 -7.46 -19.86 6.04
CA GLY A 324 -8.48 -20.27 7.01
C GLY A 324 -9.90 -20.05 6.52
N LEU A 325 -10.83 -19.98 7.45
CA LEU A 325 -12.25 -19.74 7.16
C LEU A 325 -12.43 -18.41 6.41
N VAL A 326 -13.12 -18.46 5.29
CA VAL A 326 -13.23 -17.36 4.32
C VAL A 326 -13.94 -16.12 4.87
N LEU A 327 -14.93 -16.28 5.77
CA LEU A 327 -15.81 -15.25 6.33
C LEU A 327 -16.65 -14.52 5.26
N ASP A 328 -16.02 -13.88 4.29
CA ASP A 328 -16.66 -13.21 3.16
C ASP A 328 -15.76 -13.28 1.92
N ALA A 329 -16.16 -14.07 0.95
CA ALA A 329 -15.39 -14.31 -0.28
C ALA A 329 -15.27 -13.08 -1.18
N VAL A 330 -16.24 -12.16 -1.14
CA VAL A 330 -16.22 -10.93 -1.95
C VAL A 330 -15.13 -9.98 -1.45
N VAL A 331 -15.02 -9.82 -0.13
CA VAL A 331 -13.96 -8.99 0.48
C VAL A 331 -12.61 -9.63 0.25
N LEU A 332 -12.46 -10.91 0.58
CA LEU A 332 -11.18 -11.62 0.41
C LEU A 332 -10.68 -11.54 -1.03
N ARG A 333 -11.55 -11.86 -2.01
CA ARG A 333 -11.21 -11.76 -3.43
C ARG A 333 -10.76 -10.35 -3.81
N SER A 334 -11.50 -9.33 -3.36
CA SER A 334 -11.17 -7.94 -3.66
C SER A 334 -9.80 -7.53 -3.13
N TYR A 335 -9.47 -7.93 -1.89
CA TYR A 335 -8.15 -7.66 -1.30
C TYR A 335 -7.03 -8.43 -2.00
N CYS A 336 -7.27 -9.67 -2.41
CA CYS A 336 -6.30 -10.47 -3.17
C CYS A 336 -6.02 -9.86 -4.55
N ILE A 337 -7.04 -9.36 -5.25
CA ILE A 337 -6.86 -8.63 -6.52
C ILE A 337 -6.00 -7.39 -6.32
N GLY A 338 -6.30 -6.58 -5.29
CA GLY A 338 -5.48 -5.40 -4.96
C GLY A 338 -4.04 -5.76 -4.60
N ALA A 339 -3.85 -6.86 -3.87
CA ALA A 339 -2.53 -7.39 -3.52
C ALA A 339 -1.74 -7.83 -4.75
N ALA A 340 -2.38 -8.55 -5.66
CA ALA A 340 -1.78 -8.97 -6.92
C ALA A 340 -1.34 -7.78 -7.77
N HIS A 341 -2.19 -6.77 -7.89
CA HIS A 341 -1.86 -5.53 -8.59
C HIS A 341 -0.65 -4.83 -7.97
N MET A 342 -0.58 -4.77 -6.63
CA MET A 342 0.57 -4.18 -5.93
C MET A 342 1.83 -5.01 -6.08
N GLY A 343 1.76 -6.34 -5.97
CA GLY A 343 2.90 -7.25 -6.15
C GLY A 343 3.51 -7.15 -7.55
N LEU A 344 2.65 -7.11 -8.57
CA LEU A 344 3.07 -6.89 -9.96
C LEU A 344 3.72 -5.50 -10.13
N GLY A 345 3.10 -4.46 -9.56
CA GLY A 345 3.59 -3.08 -9.61
C GLY A 345 4.96 -2.94 -8.96
N TRP A 346 5.15 -3.56 -7.81
CA TRP A 346 6.42 -3.54 -7.08
C TRP A 346 7.58 -4.09 -7.90
N VAL A 347 7.38 -5.19 -8.60
CA VAL A 347 8.40 -5.76 -9.50
C VAL A 347 8.62 -4.90 -10.74
N ARG A 348 7.55 -4.42 -11.37
CA ARG A 348 7.63 -3.81 -12.70
C ARG A 348 7.96 -2.33 -12.69
N SER A 349 7.30 -1.54 -11.84
CA SER A 349 7.25 -0.09 -12.07
C SER A 349 7.26 0.78 -10.80
N GLU A 350 6.95 0.25 -9.62
CA GLU A 350 6.81 1.07 -8.42
C GLU A 350 8.14 1.41 -7.77
N GLY A 351 8.33 2.70 -7.49
CA GLY A 351 9.47 3.27 -6.82
C GLY A 351 9.38 4.78 -6.83
N ILE A 352 10.15 5.45 -6.01
CA ILE A 352 10.24 6.92 -5.97
C ILE A 352 11.69 7.37 -6.09
N ALA A 353 11.92 8.48 -6.77
CA ALA A 353 13.21 9.12 -6.81
C ALA A 353 13.46 9.90 -5.52
N VAL A 354 14.66 9.74 -5.00
CA VAL A 354 15.18 10.44 -3.81
C VAL A 354 16.44 11.16 -4.24
N ASN A 355 16.60 12.43 -3.86
CA ASN A 355 17.78 13.22 -4.20
C ASN A 355 18.97 12.89 -3.28
N GLU A 356 20.12 13.50 -3.54
CA GLU A 356 21.36 13.30 -2.78
C GLU A 356 21.25 13.70 -1.30
N SER A 357 20.29 14.59 -0.96
CA SER A 357 20.01 14.98 0.42
C SER A 357 19.00 14.07 1.13
N GLY A 358 18.60 12.93 0.51
CA GLY A 358 17.66 11.99 1.09
C GLY A 358 16.18 12.39 0.99
N GLU A 359 15.85 13.41 0.20
CA GLU A 359 14.47 13.88 0.07
C GLU A 359 13.74 13.24 -1.11
N PRO A 360 12.49 12.77 -0.93
CA PRO A 360 11.65 12.33 -2.04
C PRO A 360 11.35 13.50 -2.98
N VAL A 361 11.54 13.30 -4.28
CA VAL A 361 11.29 14.32 -5.31
C VAL A 361 10.16 13.94 -6.26
N ASP A 362 9.73 12.70 -6.23
CA ASP A 362 8.52 12.22 -6.91
C ASP A 362 7.29 12.47 -6.03
N LEU A 363 6.66 13.63 -6.15
CA LEU A 363 5.63 14.11 -5.21
C LEU A 363 4.19 13.92 -5.72
N THR A 364 4.00 13.29 -6.86
CA THR A 364 2.65 13.01 -7.40
C THR A 364 2.41 11.52 -7.49
N ILE A 365 1.16 11.10 -7.32
CA ILE A 365 0.79 9.70 -7.42
C ILE A 365 1.11 9.10 -8.80
N ARG A 366 1.18 9.94 -9.84
CA ARG A 366 1.57 9.51 -11.20
C ARG A 366 3.06 9.16 -11.32
N SER A 367 3.87 9.65 -10.41
CA SER A 367 5.32 9.38 -10.41
C SER A 367 5.72 8.15 -9.58
N PHE A 368 4.80 7.56 -8.82
CA PHE A 368 5.12 6.38 -7.98
C PHE A 368 5.25 5.08 -8.78
N GLY A 369 4.84 5.08 -10.04
CA GLY A 369 4.90 3.88 -10.90
C GLY A 369 3.75 2.91 -10.69
N VAL A 370 2.68 3.29 -9.97
CA VAL A 370 1.48 2.46 -9.82
C VAL A 370 0.90 2.12 -11.19
N ILE A 371 0.65 0.84 -11.45
CA ILE A 371 0.13 0.34 -12.73
C ILE A 371 -1.22 1.02 -13.02
N ARG A 372 -1.39 1.51 -14.25
CA ARG A 372 -2.63 2.18 -14.66
C ARG A 372 -3.74 1.14 -14.91
N ALA A 373 -4.99 1.57 -14.79
CA ALA A 373 -6.15 0.72 -15.06
C ALA A 373 -6.11 0.02 -16.43
N VAL A 374 -5.61 0.72 -17.45
CA VAL A 374 -5.51 0.21 -18.83
C VAL A 374 -4.36 -0.79 -19.03
N ASP A 375 -3.38 -0.79 -18.12
CA ASP A 375 -2.21 -1.68 -18.16
C ASP A 375 -2.34 -2.85 -17.16
N THR A 376 -3.44 -2.89 -16.40
CA THR A 376 -3.68 -3.95 -15.42
C THR A 376 -4.11 -5.22 -16.15
N PRO A 377 -3.37 -6.33 -16.03
CA PRO A 377 -3.76 -7.60 -16.65
C PRO A 377 -5.00 -8.19 -15.97
N SER A 378 -5.61 -9.19 -16.56
CA SER A 378 -6.63 -10.00 -15.89
C SER A 378 -6.05 -10.67 -14.66
N ILE A 379 -6.83 -10.70 -13.56
CA ILE A 379 -6.43 -11.31 -12.29
C ILE A 379 -7.50 -12.31 -11.89
N GLU A 380 -7.14 -13.58 -11.88
CA GLU A 380 -8.01 -14.68 -11.50
C GLU A 380 -7.64 -15.18 -10.10
N ILE A 381 -8.65 -15.29 -9.21
CA ILE A 381 -8.45 -15.71 -7.83
C ILE A 381 -9.30 -16.95 -7.55
N GLU A 382 -8.64 -18.03 -7.17
CA GLU A 382 -9.24 -19.21 -6.56
C GLU A 382 -9.03 -19.17 -5.05
N ILE A 383 -10.11 -19.13 -4.28
CA ILE A 383 -10.07 -19.16 -2.82
C ILE A 383 -10.29 -20.61 -2.37
N ILE A 384 -9.33 -21.13 -1.60
CA ILE A 384 -9.42 -22.47 -1.00
C ILE A 384 -9.87 -22.27 0.44
N ASP A 385 -11.09 -22.68 0.74
CA ASP A 385 -11.65 -22.66 2.09
C ASP A 385 -11.08 -23.79 2.94
N ASN A 386 -10.85 -23.55 4.21
CA ASN A 386 -10.51 -24.57 5.19
C ASN A 386 -11.00 -24.18 6.60
N ASP A 387 -11.06 -25.16 7.50
CA ASP A 387 -11.57 -24.98 8.88
C ASP A 387 -10.60 -24.27 9.83
N GLY A 388 -9.46 -23.77 9.33
CA GLY A 388 -8.47 -23.06 10.14
C GLY A 388 -8.94 -21.67 10.57
N PRO A 389 -8.23 -21.04 11.51
CA PRO A 389 -8.52 -19.66 11.90
C PRO A 389 -8.36 -18.71 10.70
N SER A 390 -9.28 -17.75 10.59
CA SER A 390 -9.19 -16.72 9.55
C SER A 390 -7.97 -15.82 9.79
N ILE A 391 -7.07 -15.76 8.82
CA ILE A 391 -5.84 -14.96 8.85
C ILE A 391 -5.74 -14.10 7.59
N ASN A 392 -4.81 -13.15 7.55
CA ASN A 392 -4.57 -12.32 6.37
C ASN A 392 -4.06 -13.17 5.20
N GLY A 393 -4.81 -13.21 4.11
CA GLY A 393 -4.43 -13.94 2.88
C GLY A 393 -3.78 -13.05 1.83
N SER A 394 -4.17 -11.78 1.78
CA SER A 394 -3.73 -10.89 0.71
C SER A 394 -2.25 -10.53 0.75
N ASP A 395 -1.60 -10.58 1.91
CA ASP A 395 -0.15 -10.36 2.00
C ASP A 395 0.66 -11.53 1.44
N ALA A 396 0.17 -12.78 1.62
CA ALA A 396 0.77 -13.95 0.95
C ALA A 396 0.60 -13.86 -0.58
N VAL A 397 -0.58 -13.42 -1.05
CA VAL A 397 -0.84 -13.17 -2.48
C VAL A 397 0.10 -12.08 -3.03
N PHE A 398 0.32 -10.99 -2.30
CA PHE A 398 1.27 -9.94 -2.69
C PHE A 398 2.66 -10.51 -2.94
N ALA A 399 3.18 -11.31 -2.01
CA ALA A 399 4.51 -11.91 -2.13
C ALA A 399 4.58 -12.99 -3.24
N ALA A 400 3.56 -13.85 -3.36
CA ALA A 400 3.52 -14.88 -4.40
C ALA A 400 3.46 -14.28 -5.81
N VAL A 401 2.66 -13.23 -6.02
CA VAL A 401 2.58 -12.53 -7.31
C VAL A 401 3.89 -11.81 -7.61
N ALA A 402 4.55 -11.22 -6.61
CA ALA A 402 5.87 -10.62 -6.82
C ALA A 402 6.91 -11.67 -7.25
N ALA A 403 6.91 -12.85 -6.63
CA ALA A 403 7.78 -13.97 -7.02
C ALA A 403 7.51 -14.42 -8.46
N ALA A 404 6.25 -14.68 -8.82
CA ALA A 404 5.85 -15.09 -10.14
C ALA A 404 6.15 -14.02 -11.22
N ALA A 405 5.93 -12.75 -10.91
CA ALA A 405 6.25 -11.65 -11.83
C ALA A 405 7.75 -11.50 -12.04
N TRP A 406 8.56 -11.71 -10.99
CA TRP A 406 10.02 -11.68 -11.09
C TRP A 406 10.55 -12.84 -11.92
N ARG A 407 10.03 -14.06 -11.71
CA ARG A 407 10.33 -15.23 -12.54
C ARG A 407 9.96 -15.01 -14.00
N ALA A 408 8.75 -14.53 -14.28
CA ALA A 408 8.28 -14.23 -15.63
C ALA A 408 9.14 -13.16 -16.33
N ALA A 409 9.76 -12.26 -15.56
CA ALA A 409 10.69 -11.25 -16.09
C ALA A 409 12.13 -11.78 -16.28
N GLY A 410 12.43 -13.05 -15.95
CA GLY A 410 13.76 -13.65 -16.06
C GLY A 410 14.74 -13.24 -14.96
N PHE A 411 14.23 -12.93 -13.77
CA PHE A 411 15.00 -12.59 -12.56
C PHE A 411 15.95 -11.38 -12.71
N PRO A 412 15.46 -10.21 -13.15
CA PRO A 412 16.29 -9.01 -13.22
C PRO A 412 16.84 -8.65 -11.83
N SER A 413 18.08 -8.17 -11.77
CA SER A 413 18.79 -7.89 -10.52
C SER A 413 18.31 -6.63 -9.81
N THR A 414 17.38 -5.87 -10.37
CA THR A 414 16.85 -4.62 -9.79
C THR A 414 15.35 -4.52 -9.93
N TRP A 415 14.67 -3.98 -8.90
CA TRP A 415 13.28 -3.56 -8.95
C TRP A 415 13.16 -2.06 -8.68
N PRO A 416 12.29 -1.37 -9.46
CA PRO A 416 11.47 -1.85 -10.57
C PRO A 416 12.30 -2.18 -11.83
N CYS A 417 11.86 -3.18 -12.58
CA CYS A 417 12.60 -3.67 -13.75
C CYS A 417 12.17 -3.05 -15.10
N GLN A 418 11.10 -2.25 -15.14
CA GLN A 418 10.51 -1.64 -16.36
C GLN A 418 10.36 -0.11 -16.25
N ARG A 419 11.09 0.56 -15.35
CA ARG A 419 10.96 2.00 -15.12
C ARG A 419 12.07 2.82 -15.78
#